data_c0cb948cbaa1436dbb77ba0843b34903
#
_entry.id   c0cb948cbaa1436dbb77ba0843b34903
#
_cell.length_a   1.000
_cell.length_b   1.000
_cell.length_c   1.000
_cell.angle_alpha   90.00
_cell.angle_beta   90.00
_cell.angle_gamma   90.00
#
_symmetry.space_group_name_H-M   'P 1'
#
loop_
_entity.id
_entity.type
_entity.pdbx_description
1 polymer ?
#
loop_
_entity_poly.entity_id
_entity_poly.type
_entity_poly.pdbx_seq_one_letter_code
_entity_poly.pdbx_strand_id
1 'polypeptide(L)'
;VQIFPSGQLATVAQVLDHARRPKDVPAGTSAGIILDREVDVSRGDWILAAPTASAAPADDDFGDTPAAVPAWPASRELRTTIAWMDDEPLVAGRVYWALHGHRWVKAKVKAVVHKLNINTLAEEPATQLDPNAIGHVDLLLQEAIPAAAFNKARVLGSLILVDTASHKTAGAVLVI
;
A
#
# COMPACT_ATOMS: atom_id res chain seq x y z
N VAL A 1 7.49 -16.48 1.27
CA VAL A 1 7.05 -15.12 1.55
C VAL A 1 8.19 -14.14 1.41
N GLN A 2 7.86 -12.90 1.12
CA GLN A 2 8.79 -11.78 1.13
C GLN A 2 8.39 -10.80 2.23
N ILE A 3 9.36 -10.38 3.03
CA ILE A 3 9.15 -9.39 4.09
C ILE A 3 9.41 -7.99 3.50
N PHE A 4 8.48 -7.09 3.69
CA PHE A 4 8.64 -5.70 3.27
C PHE A 4 8.69 -4.80 4.51
N PRO A 5 9.65 -3.84 4.60
CA PRO A 5 10.47 -3.29 3.52
C PRO A 5 11.82 -3.99 3.30
N SER A 6 12.25 -4.93 4.15
CA SER A 6 13.58 -5.50 4.09
C SER A 6 13.88 -6.26 2.79
N GLY A 7 12.85 -6.75 2.10
CA GLY A 7 12.97 -7.56 0.91
C GLY A 7 13.43 -9.01 1.17
N GLN A 8 13.63 -9.40 2.42
CA GLN A 8 14.09 -10.72 2.78
C GLN A 8 13.06 -11.79 2.40
N LEU A 9 13.55 -12.91 1.87
CA LEU A 9 12.72 -14.07 1.53
C LEU A 9 12.81 -15.10 2.65
N ALA A 10 11.70 -15.73 2.97
CA ALA A 10 11.62 -16.84 3.90
C ALA A 10 10.49 -17.79 3.51
N THR A 11 10.52 -19.01 4.04
CA THR A 11 9.43 -19.98 3.86
C THR A 11 8.62 -20.06 5.14
N VAL A 12 7.28 -20.09 5.02
CA VAL A 12 6.42 -20.34 6.16
C VAL A 12 6.49 -21.81 6.52
N ALA A 13 7.15 -22.11 7.65
CA ALA A 13 7.27 -23.48 8.15
C ALA A 13 5.98 -23.96 8.83
N GLN A 14 5.32 -23.06 9.59
CA GLN A 14 4.05 -23.38 10.25
C GLN A 14 3.16 -22.13 10.36
N VAL A 15 1.86 -22.37 10.31
CA VAL A 15 0.82 -21.39 10.69
C VAL A 15 0.18 -21.88 11.99
N LEU A 16 -0.01 -20.97 12.93
CA LEU A 16 -0.54 -21.27 14.26
C LEU A 16 -1.86 -20.51 14.50
N ASP A 17 -2.82 -21.18 15.10
CA ASP A 17 -4.06 -20.57 15.59
C ASP A 17 -3.82 -19.68 16.83
N HIS A 18 -4.87 -19.06 17.35
CA HIS A 18 -4.83 -18.22 18.55
C HIS A 18 -4.36 -18.98 19.81
N ALA A 19 -4.47 -20.30 19.84
CA ALA A 19 -3.98 -21.16 20.93
C ALA A 19 -2.56 -21.68 20.67
N ARG A 20 -1.86 -21.13 19.65
CA ARG A 20 -0.51 -21.51 19.21
C ARG A 20 -0.39 -22.97 18.79
N ARG A 21 -1.47 -23.55 18.23
CA ARG A 21 -1.45 -24.89 17.67
C ARG A 21 -1.33 -24.84 16.15
N PRO A 22 -0.54 -25.72 15.53
CA PRO A 22 -0.47 -25.83 14.08
C PRO A 22 -1.86 -26.07 13.50
N LYS A 23 -2.30 -25.19 12.60
CA LYS A 23 -3.62 -25.29 11.98
C LYS A 23 -3.69 -24.42 10.72
N ASP A 24 -4.48 -24.86 9.75
CA ASP A 24 -4.90 -23.99 8.64
C ASP A 24 -5.80 -22.89 9.18
N VAL A 25 -5.43 -21.64 8.89
CA VAL A 25 -6.14 -20.46 9.34
C VAL A 25 -6.72 -19.75 8.12
N PRO A 26 -8.04 -19.53 8.07
CA PRO A 26 -8.65 -18.87 6.91
C PRO A 26 -8.22 -17.41 6.77
N ALA A 27 -8.28 -16.89 5.55
CA ALA A 27 -8.00 -15.49 5.26
C ALA A 27 -8.87 -14.55 6.12
N GLY A 28 -8.32 -13.41 6.52
CA GLY A 28 -8.98 -12.44 7.39
C GLY A 28 -8.90 -12.76 8.88
N THR A 29 -8.22 -13.85 9.26
CA THR A 29 -8.03 -14.27 10.66
C THR A 29 -6.60 -13.98 11.10
N SER A 30 -6.44 -13.56 12.36
CA SER A 30 -5.11 -13.41 12.96
C SER A 30 -4.47 -14.78 13.20
N ALA A 31 -3.20 -14.92 12.82
CA ALA A 31 -2.43 -16.14 12.93
C ALA A 31 -1.02 -15.86 13.46
N GLY A 32 -0.43 -16.85 14.14
CA GLY A 32 1.01 -16.91 14.34
C GLY A 32 1.67 -17.56 13.14
N ILE A 33 2.86 -17.06 12.76
CA ILE A 33 3.63 -17.62 11.64
C ILE A 33 5.02 -17.96 12.17
N ILE A 34 5.47 -19.18 11.87
CA ILE A 34 6.85 -19.60 12.08
C ILE A 34 7.54 -19.67 10.71
N LEU A 35 8.66 -18.98 10.60
CA LEU A 35 9.49 -18.99 9.39
C LEU A 35 10.59 -20.06 9.51
N ASP A 36 11.11 -20.52 8.38
CA ASP A 36 12.17 -21.54 8.29
C ASP A 36 13.53 -21.05 8.81
N ARG A 37 13.66 -19.77 9.05
CA ARG A 37 14.87 -19.12 9.58
C ARG A 37 14.53 -17.84 10.35
N GLU A 38 15.49 -17.34 11.11
CA GLU A 38 15.37 -16.04 11.75
C GLU A 38 15.37 -14.92 10.70
N VAL A 39 14.33 -14.09 10.74
CA VAL A 39 14.15 -12.91 9.91
C VAL A 39 13.66 -11.79 10.82
N ASP A 40 14.27 -10.63 10.69
CA ASP A 40 13.83 -9.45 11.42
C ASP A 40 12.50 -8.94 10.82
N VAL A 41 11.45 -9.02 11.61
CA VAL A 41 10.11 -8.57 11.25
C VAL A 41 9.58 -7.68 12.36
N SER A 42 9.29 -6.45 12.02
CA SER A 42 8.80 -5.44 12.96
C SER A 42 7.31 -5.15 12.75
N ARG A 43 6.70 -4.54 13.78
CA ARG A 43 5.32 -4.06 13.66
C ARG A 43 5.20 -3.05 12.51
N GLY A 44 4.25 -3.28 11.62
CA GLY A 44 4.03 -2.47 10.42
C GLY A 44 4.66 -3.05 9.16
N ASP A 45 5.50 -4.08 9.29
CA ASP A 45 6.02 -4.78 8.14
C ASP A 45 4.95 -5.65 7.49
N TRP A 46 5.10 -5.84 6.18
CA TRP A 46 4.23 -6.72 5.40
C TRP A 46 4.91 -8.05 5.15
N ILE A 47 4.15 -9.12 5.31
CA ILE A 47 4.53 -10.46 4.88
C ILE A 47 3.70 -10.76 3.63
N LEU A 48 4.34 -10.73 2.49
CA LEU A 48 3.69 -10.85 1.18
C LEU A 48 4.03 -12.18 0.52
N ALA A 49 3.19 -12.63 -0.41
CA ALA A 49 3.55 -13.75 -1.25
C ALA A 49 4.88 -13.45 -1.96
N ALA A 50 5.80 -14.40 -1.92
CA ALA A 50 7.07 -14.27 -2.65
C ALA A 50 6.79 -14.16 -4.15
N PRO A 51 7.62 -13.42 -4.90
CA PRO A 51 7.53 -13.42 -6.34
C PRO A 51 7.74 -14.87 -6.83
N THR A 52 6.79 -15.37 -7.59
CA THR A 52 6.99 -16.61 -8.33
C THR A 52 8.01 -16.32 -9.43
N ALA A 53 9.08 -17.11 -9.52
CA ALA A 53 9.92 -17.08 -10.69
C ALA A 53 8.99 -17.33 -11.89
N SER A 54 8.80 -16.31 -12.73
CA SER A 54 8.16 -16.52 -14.03
C SER A 54 9.03 -17.53 -14.73
N ALA A 55 8.46 -18.68 -15.11
CA ALA A 55 9.12 -19.58 -16.02
C ALA A 55 9.32 -18.82 -17.34
N ALA A 56 10.44 -18.14 -17.44
CA ALA A 56 10.90 -17.67 -18.74
C ALA A 56 11.11 -18.91 -19.60
N PRO A 57 10.69 -18.92 -20.87
CA PRO A 57 11.07 -19.99 -21.78
C PRO A 57 12.59 -20.08 -21.77
N ALA A 58 13.09 -21.28 -21.47
CA ALA A 58 14.50 -21.59 -21.53
C ALA A 58 14.91 -21.60 -22.99
N ASP A 59 15.42 -20.48 -23.47
CA ASP A 59 16.25 -20.35 -24.66
C ASP A 59 16.86 -18.96 -24.67
N ASP A 60 17.99 -18.81 -23.96
CA ASP A 60 19.10 -17.97 -24.37
C ASP A 60 20.26 -18.11 -23.38
N ASP A 61 21.35 -18.65 -23.92
CA ASP A 61 22.62 -18.98 -23.26
C ASP A 61 23.50 -17.70 -23.06
N PHE A 62 22.99 -16.69 -22.37
CA PHE A 62 23.81 -15.58 -21.86
C PHE A 62 23.28 -15.12 -20.49
N GLY A 63 24.02 -15.53 -19.47
CA GLY A 63 23.82 -15.42 -18.04
C GLY A 63 23.46 -14.05 -17.42
N ASP A 64 22.35 -13.44 -17.77
CA ASP A 64 21.67 -12.46 -16.95
C ASP A 64 20.44 -13.13 -16.32
N THR A 65 20.58 -13.54 -15.06
CA THR A 65 19.44 -14.01 -14.28
C THR A 65 18.43 -12.87 -14.22
N PRO A 66 17.23 -12.99 -14.82
CA PRO A 66 16.25 -11.91 -14.77
C PRO A 66 15.95 -11.61 -13.31
N ALA A 67 16.12 -10.35 -12.93
CA ALA A 67 15.78 -9.91 -11.59
C ALA A 67 14.32 -10.30 -11.30
N ALA A 68 14.10 -11.10 -10.26
CA ALA A 68 12.78 -11.57 -9.89
C ALA A 68 11.86 -10.34 -9.69
N VAL A 69 10.84 -10.20 -10.52
CA VAL A 69 9.87 -9.12 -10.41
C VAL A 69 9.10 -9.33 -9.11
N PRO A 70 9.08 -8.37 -8.18
CA PRO A 70 8.31 -8.48 -6.95
C PRO A 70 6.85 -8.76 -7.31
N ALA A 71 6.21 -9.71 -6.63
CA ALA A 71 4.79 -9.98 -6.80
C ALA A 71 3.93 -8.73 -6.54
N TRP A 72 4.44 -7.83 -5.67
CA TRP A 72 3.85 -6.55 -5.31
C TRP A 72 4.92 -5.46 -5.41
N PRO A 73 4.91 -4.65 -6.48
CA PRO A 73 5.91 -3.61 -6.67
C PRO A 73 5.79 -2.56 -5.56
N ALA A 74 6.93 -2.18 -5.00
CA ALA A 74 6.99 -1.07 -4.06
C ALA A 74 7.05 0.25 -4.83
N SER A 75 6.24 1.22 -4.42
CA SER A 75 6.20 2.54 -5.04
C SER A 75 6.21 3.66 -3.99
N ARG A 76 6.85 4.76 -4.36
CA ARG A 76 6.77 6.03 -3.62
C ARG A 76 5.77 7.00 -4.25
N GLU A 77 5.45 6.83 -5.51
CA GLU A 77 4.47 7.65 -6.21
C GLU A 77 3.18 6.87 -6.38
N LEU A 78 2.08 7.44 -5.91
CA LEU A 78 0.77 6.84 -6.00
C LEU A 78 -0.17 7.78 -6.73
N ARG A 79 -0.86 7.26 -7.72
CA ARG A 79 -2.07 7.87 -8.26
C ARG A 79 -3.26 7.33 -7.49
N THR A 80 -4.09 8.23 -6.98
CA THR A 80 -5.11 7.85 -6.01
C THR A 80 -6.43 8.57 -6.25
N THR A 81 -7.52 7.92 -5.81
CA THR A 81 -8.80 8.59 -5.54
C THR A 81 -8.87 8.88 -4.05
N ILE A 82 -9.12 10.12 -3.68
CA ILE A 82 -9.23 10.56 -2.28
C ILE A 82 -10.64 11.05 -2.02
N ALA A 83 -11.28 10.52 -0.96
CA ALA A 83 -12.43 11.13 -0.31
C ALA A 83 -11.89 12.02 0.83
N TRP A 84 -12.05 13.33 0.66
CA TRP A 84 -11.51 14.30 1.59
C TRP A 84 -12.49 14.58 2.73
N MET A 85 -12.04 14.52 3.97
CA MET A 85 -12.88 14.58 5.17
C MET A 85 -12.45 15.67 6.16
N ASP A 86 -11.34 16.37 5.90
CA ASP A 86 -10.88 17.48 6.74
C ASP A 86 -11.71 18.74 6.49
N ASP A 87 -11.73 19.64 7.49
CA ASP A 87 -12.39 20.94 7.42
C ASP A 87 -11.62 21.94 6.54
N GLU A 88 -10.31 21.73 6.35
CA GLU A 88 -9.48 22.55 5.47
C GLU A 88 -9.30 21.87 4.10
N PRO A 89 -9.23 22.64 3.00
CA PRO A 89 -8.99 22.07 1.67
C PRO A 89 -7.67 21.30 1.56
N LEU A 90 -7.69 20.19 0.83
CA LEU A 90 -6.46 19.51 0.40
C LEU A 90 -5.80 20.31 -0.72
N VAL A 91 -4.56 20.72 -0.52
CA VAL A 91 -3.78 21.48 -1.49
C VAL A 91 -2.44 20.81 -1.80
N ALA A 92 -1.91 21.06 -2.99
CA ALA A 92 -0.58 20.59 -3.37
C ALA A 92 0.50 21.13 -2.43
N GLY A 93 1.51 20.32 -2.15
CA GLY A 93 2.64 20.64 -1.28
C GLY A 93 2.44 20.29 0.19
N ARG A 94 1.20 20.11 0.66
CA ARG A 94 0.92 19.75 2.06
C ARG A 94 1.36 18.32 2.36
N VAL A 95 1.77 18.06 3.60
CA VAL A 95 2.28 16.77 4.07
C VAL A 95 1.37 16.21 5.15
N TYR A 96 1.04 14.93 5.01
CA TYR A 96 0.21 14.16 5.94
C TYR A 96 0.96 12.90 6.38
N TRP A 97 0.50 12.29 7.48
CA TRP A 97 0.80 10.90 7.74
C TRP A 97 -0.12 10.02 6.88
N ALA A 98 0.45 9.06 6.17
CA ALA A 98 -0.28 7.99 5.50
C ALA A 98 -0.16 6.71 6.34
N LEU A 99 -1.28 6.15 6.75
CA LEU A 99 -1.35 4.83 7.38
C LEU A 99 -1.75 3.80 6.34
N HIS A 100 -0.81 2.93 5.98
CA HIS A 100 -0.99 1.83 5.04
C HIS A 100 -0.88 0.49 5.78
N GLY A 101 -1.99 -0.19 5.98
CA GLY A 101 -2.06 -1.30 6.92
C GLY A 101 -1.70 -0.84 8.34
N HIS A 102 -0.56 -1.26 8.85
CA HIS A 102 -0.04 -0.84 10.16
C HIS A 102 1.23 0.04 10.06
N ARG A 103 1.62 0.41 8.85
CA ARG A 103 2.81 1.21 8.58
C ARG A 103 2.46 2.68 8.39
N TRP A 104 3.17 3.55 9.12
CA TRP A 104 3.06 4.99 9.00
C TRP A 104 4.17 5.52 8.10
N VAL A 105 3.79 6.28 7.06
CA VAL A 105 4.71 6.91 6.11
C VAL A 105 4.27 8.34 5.89
N LYS A 106 5.21 9.29 5.75
CA LYS A 106 4.85 10.65 5.35
C LYS A 106 4.49 10.67 3.86
N ALA A 107 3.38 11.31 3.55
CA ALA A 107 2.86 11.51 2.20
C ALA A 107 2.72 13.01 1.91
N LYS A 108 3.36 13.46 0.82
CA LYS A 108 3.21 14.81 0.29
C LYS A 108 2.20 14.79 -0.85
N VAL A 109 1.27 15.72 -0.85
CA VAL A 109 0.38 15.95 -1.99
C VAL A 109 1.21 16.53 -3.13
N LYS A 110 1.40 15.76 -4.20
CA LYS A 110 2.17 16.19 -5.38
C LYS A 110 1.31 17.10 -6.27
N ALA A 111 0.09 16.67 -6.54
CA ALA A 111 -0.86 17.43 -7.35
C ALA A 111 -2.29 16.97 -7.07
N VAL A 112 -3.24 17.89 -7.13
CA VAL A 112 -4.67 17.59 -7.30
C VAL A 112 -4.90 17.55 -8.82
N VAL A 113 -5.30 16.39 -9.34
CA VAL A 113 -5.46 16.19 -10.79
C VAL A 113 -6.81 16.77 -11.24
N HIS A 114 -7.88 16.36 -10.57
CA HIS A 114 -9.23 16.87 -10.77
C HIS A 114 -10.12 16.45 -9.58
N LYS A 115 -11.25 17.09 -9.41
CA LYS A 115 -12.31 16.61 -8.52
C LYS A 115 -13.34 15.83 -9.32
N LEU A 116 -14.09 14.97 -8.65
CA LEU A 116 -15.21 14.24 -9.21
C LEU A 116 -16.52 14.91 -8.80
N ASN A 117 -17.41 15.12 -9.76
CA ASN A 117 -18.78 15.49 -9.46
C ASN A 117 -19.51 14.27 -8.89
N ILE A 118 -19.97 14.38 -7.64
CA ILE A 118 -20.58 13.24 -6.92
C ILE A 118 -21.89 12.72 -7.54
N ASN A 119 -22.57 13.53 -8.35
CA ASN A 119 -23.83 13.14 -8.98
C ASN A 119 -23.63 12.50 -10.36
N THR A 120 -22.64 12.99 -11.12
CA THR A 120 -22.42 12.58 -12.52
C THR A 120 -21.17 11.74 -12.69
N LEU A 121 -20.28 11.72 -11.69
CA LEU A 121 -18.93 11.14 -11.73
C LEU A 121 -18.02 11.78 -12.80
N ALA A 122 -18.44 12.94 -13.35
CA ALA A 122 -17.63 13.68 -14.30
C ALA A 122 -16.40 14.29 -13.62
N GLU A 123 -15.29 14.31 -14.35
CA GLU A 123 -14.06 14.96 -13.91
C GLU A 123 -14.18 16.48 -14.12
N GLU A 124 -13.92 17.23 -13.06
CA GLU A 124 -13.96 18.69 -13.07
C GLU A 124 -12.56 19.23 -12.72
N PRO A 125 -12.04 20.22 -13.46
CA PRO A 125 -10.76 20.85 -13.14
C PRO A 125 -10.76 21.38 -11.71
N ALA A 126 -9.71 21.06 -10.94
CA ALA A 126 -9.55 21.55 -9.58
C ALA A 126 -8.07 21.69 -9.23
N THR A 127 -7.74 22.68 -8.42
CA THR A 127 -6.40 22.87 -7.84
C THR A 127 -6.33 22.47 -6.39
N GLN A 128 -7.49 22.16 -5.80
CA GLN A 128 -7.66 21.70 -4.43
C GLN A 128 -8.89 20.79 -4.32
N LEU A 129 -8.97 20.01 -3.26
CA LEU A 129 -10.22 19.33 -2.86
C LEU A 129 -10.79 20.04 -1.64
N ASP A 130 -11.99 20.56 -1.78
CA ASP A 130 -12.73 21.16 -0.67
C ASP A 130 -13.23 20.07 0.30
N PRO A 131 -13.63 20.42 1.54
CA PRO A 131 -14.26 19.49 2.47
C PRO A 131 -15.38 18.67 1.83
N ASN A 132 -15.39 17.36 2.08
CA ASN A 132 -16.32 16.38 1.51
C ASN A 132 -16.25 16.19 -0.02
N ALA A 133 -15.21 16.71 -0.67
CA ALA A 133 -15.00 16.43 -2.10
C ALA A 133 -14.30 15.08 -2.29
N ILE A 134 -14.51 14.52 -3.48
CA ILE A 134 -13.79 13.35 -3.97
C ILE A 134 -13.02 13.76 -5.21
N GLY A 135 -11.80 13.29 -5.38
CA GLY A 135 -11.01 13.60 -6.57
C GLY A 135 -9.79 12.72 -6.72
N HIS A 136 -9.14 12.86 -7.86
CA HIS A 136 -7.88 12.19 -8.14
C HIS A 136 -6.71 13.07 -7.71
N VAL A 137 -5.78 12.46 -6.97
CA VAL A 137 -4.63 13.14 -6.37
C VAL A 137 -3.40 12.28 -6.54
N ASP A 138 -2.31 12.88 -6.96
CA ASP A 138 -1.00 12.25 -6.97
C ASP A 138 -0.30 12.50 -5.62
N LEU A 139 0.11 11.41 -4.96
CA LEU A 139 0.85 11.44 -3.71
C LEU A 139 2.30 11.01 -3.91
N LEU A 140 3.21 11.67 -3.19
CA LEU A 140 4.61 11.28 -3.08
C LEU A 140 4.91 10.88 -1.64
N LEU A 141 5.24 9.62 -1.45
CA LEU A 141 5.57 9.04 -0.14
C LEU A 141 7.06 9.24 0.18
N GLN A 142 7.37 9.41 1.46
CA GLN A 142 8.76 9.48 1.92
C GLN A 142 9.49 8.15 1.71
N GLU A 143 8.79 7.05 1.90
CA GLU A 143 9.27 5.68 1.71
C GLU A 143 8.38 4.95 0.72
N ALA A 144 8.95 3.97 0.01
CA ALA A 144 8.15 3.10 -0.83
C ALA A 144 7.24 2.21 0.02
N ILE A 145 6.05 1.89 -0.49
CA ILE A 145 5.14 0.92 0.11
C ILE A 145 4.75 -0.14 -0.94
N PRO A 146 4.42 -1.37 -0.53
CA PRO A 146 3.89 -2.35 -1.45
C PRO A 146 2.45 -1.93 -1.80
N ALA A 147 2.26 -1.33 -2.96
CA ALA A 147 0.98 -0.80 -3.39
C ALA A 147 0.46 -1.53 -4.62
N ALA A 148 -0.85 -1.71 -4.67
CA ALA A 148 -1.57 -2.23 -5.82
C ALA A 148 -2.86 -1.44 -6.02
N ALA A 149 -3.40 -1.43 -7.22
CA ALA A 149 -4.71 -0.83 -7.44
C ALA A 149 -5.76 -1.48 -6.53
N PHE A 150 -6.63 -0.67 -5.94
CA PHE A 150 -7.63 -1.12 -4.96
C PHE A 150 -8.54 -2.24 -5.47
N ASN A 151 -8.88 -2.22 -6.75
CA ASN A 151 -9.68 -3.26 -7.39
C ASN A 151 -8.96 -4.62 -7.50
N LYS A 152 -7.62 -4.63 -7.46
CA LYS A 152 -6.79 -5.85 -7.49
C LYS A 152 -6.51 -6.38 -6.08
N ALA A 153 -6.19 -5.51 -5.14
CA ALA A 153 -5.87 -5.90 -3.77
C ALA A 153 -6.30 -4.80 -2.79
N ARG A 154 -7.49 -4.94 -2.20
CA ARG A 154 -8.09 -3.91 -1.33
C ARG A 154 -7.17 -3.46 -0.21
N VAL A 155 -6.51 -4.40 0.46
CA VAL A 155 -5.65 -4.11 1.62
C VAL A 155 -4.39 -3.33 1.22
N LEU A 156 -3.77 -3.68 0.07
CA LEU A 156 -2.60 -2.99 -0.45
C LEU A 156 -2.96 -1.71 -1.22
N GLY A 157 -4.21 -1.59 -1.66
CA GLY A 157 -4.71 -0.46 -2.44
C GLY A 157 -5.44 0.59 -1.62
N SER A 158 -5.45 0.51 -0.29
CA SER A 158 -6.12 1.47 0.57
C SER A 158 -5.21 2.00 1.67
N LEU A 159 -5.34 3.28 1.95
CA LEU A 159 -4.65 3.94 3.06
C LEU A 159 -5.49 5.11 3.56
N ILE A 160 -5.15 5.66 4.71
CA ILE A 160 -5.75 6.87 5.23
C ILE A 160 -4.71 7.98 5.37
N LEU A 161 -5.12 9.21 5.15
CA LEU A 161 -4.33 10.39 5.47
C LEU A 161 -4.75 10.92 6.84
N VAL A 162 -3.74 11.24 7.65
CA VAL A 162 -3.91 11.79 9.00
C VAL A 162 -3.13 13.09 9.07
N ASP A 163 -3.76 14.15 9.53
CA ASP A 163 -3.12 15.44 9.67
C ASP A 163 -1.97 15.36 10.68
N THR A 164 -0.85 15.98 10.36
CA THR A 164 0.38 15.88 11.16
C THR A 164 0.35 16.68 12.46
N ALA A 165 -0.54 17.65 12.58
CA ALA A 165 -0.64 18.50 13.74
C ALA A 165 -1.80 18.09 14.66
N SER A 166 -2.99 17.91 14.11
CA SER A 166 -4.20 17.57 14.86
C SER A 166 -4.35 16.07 15.13
N HIS A 167 -3.66 15.22 14.37
CA HIS A 167 -3.81 13.76 14.36
C HIS A 167 -5.23 13.27 14.00
N LYS A 168 -6.04 14.14 13.39
CA LYS A 168 -7.34 13.75 12.84
C LYS A 168 -7.19 13.02 11.52
N THR A 169 -8.08 12.07 11.26
CA THR A 169 -8.21 11.47 9.92
C THR A 169 -8.68 12.53 8.95
N ALA A 170 -7.87 12.81 7.93
CA ALA A 170 -8.12 13.88 6.96
C ALA A 170 -8.67 13.35 5.63
N GLY A 171 -8.39 12.11 5.26
CA GLY A 171 -8.91 11.53 4.02
C GLY A 171 -8.78 10.02 3.92
N ALA A 172 -9.70 9.41 3.18
CA ALA A 172 -9.62 8.01 2.77
C ALA A 172 -9.09 7.93 1.33
N VAL A 173 -8.14 7.05 1.09
CA VAL A 173 -7.36 6.98 -0.14
C VAL A 173 -7.44 5.60 -0.76
N LEU A 174 -7.75 5.54 -2.04
CA LEU A 174 -7.74 4.34 -2.87
C LEU A 174 -6.71 4.51 -3.99
N VAL A 175 -5.80 3.56 -4.12
CA VAL A 175 -4.83 3.51 -5.21
C VAL A 175 -5.52 3.07 -6.50
N ILE A 176 -5.28 3.77 -7.61
CA ILE A 176 -5.86 3.49 -8.93
C ILE A 176 -4.80 3.08 -9.95
#